data_2a96293f7a2e08fa2023f5d4b51608b6
#
_entry.id   2a96293f7a2e08fa2023f5d4b51608b6
#
_cell.length_a   1.000
_cell.length_b   1.000
_cell.length_c   1.000
_cell.angle_alpha   90.00
_cell.angle_beta   90.00
_cell.angle_gamma   90.00
#
_symmetry.space_group_name_H-M   'P 1'
#
loop_
_entity.id
_entity.type
_entity.pdbx_description
1 polymer ?
#
loop_
_entity_poly.entity_id
_entity_poly.type
_entity_poly.pdbx_seq_one_letter_code
_entity_poly.pdbx_strand_id
1 'polypeptide(L)'
;MIKIRIKEKKEKQKGFMKGVIALMVAQVVIKFLGLIYKWYLTNRPGFGDEGNAIYSAGFSIYALLLTISSTGVPNAVAKLVSENMAREDYKGAHRIFKISFATFSVIGFIGTLILFLGARYIADVWLSIPDAELTLVALSPAIFFVAVISVFRGYFNGREDMKATANSQTLEQLFKTILTVLVVEIVAICSGVNTKLMAAGANLATTLATIGSFMYLYMYYRIRRKDLAREIVESRAFPTKSIIGTVRNILKVSIPMSLSSILTSINRNVDSMTVKRGLQTFLTESEALKQYGILSGKVDTLVALPLSFNIAFATALVPAISAS
;
A
#
# COMPACT_ATOMS: atom_id res chain seq x y z
N MET A 1 -20.78 -18.02 35.38
CA MET A 1 -20.19 -16.76 34.87
C MET A 1 -18.77 -16.93 34.35
N ILE A 2 -17.85 -17.54 35.11
CA ILE A 2 -16.43 -17.74 34.69
C ILE A 2 -16.29 -18.60 33.42
N LYS A 3 -17.00 -19.73 33.28
CA LYS A 3 -16.95 -20.59 32.08
C LYS A 3 -17.42 -19.88 30.80
N ILE A 4 -18.40 -18.99 30.89
CA ILE A 4 -18.93 -18.22 29.76
C ILE A 4 -17.86 -17.21 29.30
N ARG A 5 -17.23 -16.46 30.20
CA ARG A 5 -16.12 -15.54 29.89
C ARG A 5 -14.90 -16.26 29.28
N ILE A 6 -14.57 -17.45 29.74
CA ILE A 6 -13.46 -18.25 29.19
C ILE A 6 -13.81 -18.71 27.76
N LYS A 7 -15.06 -19.11 27.51
CA LYS A 7 -15.51 -19.52 26.16
C LYS A 7 -15.50 -18.36 25.19
N GLU A 8 -16.02 -17.19 25.58
CA GLU A 8 -16.00 -15.97 24.77
C GLU A 8 -14.55 -15.50 24.47
N LYS A 9 -13.64 -15.57 25.46
CA LYS A 9 -12.23 -15.23 25.25
C LYS A 9 -11.55 -16.20 24.26
N LYS A 10 -11.85 -17.51 24.33
CA LYS A 10 -11.34 -18.50 23.38
C LYS A 10 -11.91 -18.30 21.96
N GLU A 11 -13.17 -17.94 21.83
CA GLU A 11 -13.79 -17.65 20.52
C GLU A 11 -13.22 -16.37 19.88
N LYS A 12 -13.01 -15.31 20.65
CA LYS A 12 -12.32 -14.09 20.21
C LYS A 12 -10.89 -14.39 19.77
N GLN A 13 -10.14 -15.16 20.55
CA GLN A 13 -8.77 -15.55 20.21
C GLN A 13 -8.71 -16.41 18.95
N LYS A 14 -9.65 -17.35 18.75
CA LYS A 14 -9.79 -18.12 17.51
C LYS A 14 -10.14 -17.22 16.31
N GLY A 15 -11.00 -16.23 16.49
CA GLY A 15 -11.36 -15.25 15.45
C GLY A 15 -10.18 -14.41 15.04
N PHE A 16 -9.41 -13.91 16.00
CA PHE A 16 -8.17 -13.17 15.77
C PHE A 16 -7.12 -14.01 15.01
N MET A 17 -6.86 -15.25 15.47
CA MET A 17 -5.93 -16.16 14.80
C MET A 17 -6.33 -16.45 13.33
N LYS A 18 -7.63 -16.67 13.08
CA LYS A 18 -8.13 -16.82 11.69
C LYS A 18 -7.88 -15.57 10.84
N GLY A 19 -8.01 -14.38 11.43
CA GLY A 19 -7.70 -13.12 10.76
C GLY A 19 -6.21 -12.98 10.42
N VAL A 20 -5.32 -13.34 11.35
CA VAL A 20 -3.87 -13.34 11.13
C VAL A 20 -3.49 -14.33 10.01
N ILE A 21 -4.01 -15.56 10.06
CA ILE A 21 -3.78 -16.56 9.00
C ILE A 21 -4.26 -16.05 7.64
N ALA A 22 -5.45 -15.43 7.59
CA ALA A 22 -5.98 -14.85 6.36
C ALA A 22 -5.04 -13.78 5.79
N LEU A 23 -4.46 -12.90 6.64
CA LEU A 23 -3.45 -11.93 6.23
C LEU A 23 -2.19 -12.59 5.66
N MET A 24 -1.69 -13.66 6.30
CA MET A 24 -0.52 -14.38 5.82
C MET A 24 -0.75 -15.02 4.44
N VAL A 25 -1.89 -15.71 4.27
CA VAL A 25 -2.28 -16.29 2.99
C VAL A 25 -2.43 -15.21 1.93
N ALA A 26 -3.06 -14.08 2.28
CA ALA A 26 -3.18 -12.95 1.38
C ALA A 26 -1.81 -12.42 0.91
N GLN A 27 -0.82 -12.32 1.80
CA GLN A 27 0.54 -11.87 1.42
C GLN A 27 1.20 -12.83 0.41
N VAL A 28 1.04 -14.13 0.58
CA VAL A 28 1.55 -15.12 -0.39
C VAL A 28 0.86 -14.95 -1.76
N VAL A 29 -0.47 -14.89 -1.77
CA VAL A 29 -1.25 -14.69 -2.99
C VAL A 29 -0.86 -13.40 -3.72
N ILE A 30 -0.70 -12.29 -2.98
CA ILE A 30 -0.27 -10.99 -3.51
C ILE A 30 1.08 -11.09 -4.22
N LYS A 31 2.03 -11.86 -3.68
CA LYS A 31 3.34 -12.04 -4.30
C LYS A 31 3.29 -12.85 -5.58
N PHE A 32 2.50 -13.93 -5.61
CA PHE A 32 2.27 -14.69 -6.84
C PHE A 32 1.59 -13.85 -7.93
N LEU A 33 0.55 -13.11 -7.58
CA LEU A 33 -0.10 -12.18 -8.52
C LEU A 33 0.87 -11.10 -9.02
N GLY A 34 1.72 -10.59 -8.12
CA GLY A 34 2.79 -9.65 -8.46
C GLY A 34 3.77 -10.20 -9.48
N LEU A 35 4.15 -11.47 -9.35
CA LEU A 35 5.04 -12.15 -10.29
C LEU A 35 4.38 -12.31 -11.67
N ILE A 36 3.09 -12.67 -11.71
CA ILE A 36 2.34 -12.90 -12.96
C ILE A 36 2.34 -11.65 -13.84
N TYR A 37 1.93 -10.48 -13.30
CA TYR A 37 1.88 -9.27 -14.13
C TYR A 37 3.29 -8.75 -14.49
N LYS A 38 4.28 -8.94 -13.62
CA LYS A 38 5.67 -8.57 -13.93
C LYS A 38 6.25 -9.44 -15.02
N TRP A 39 6.00 -10.74 -14.97
CA TRP A 39 6.39 -11.68 -16.02
C TRP A 39 5.75 -11.28 -17.36
N TYR A 40 4.45 -10.98 -17.35
CA TYR A 40 3.74 -10.49 -18.55
C TYR A 40 4.40 -9.23 -19.11
N LEU A 41 4.61 -8.18 -18.30
CA LEU A 41 5.21 -6.93 -18.74
C LEU A 41 6.60 -7.12 -19.34
N THR A 42 7.43 -7.93 -18.69
CA THR A 42 8.80 -8.20 -19.14
C THR A 42 8.86 -8.89 -20.52
N ASN A 43 7.89 -9.77 -20.81
CA ASN A 43 7.85 -10.54 -22.06
C ASN A 43 6.96 -9.89 -23.13
N ARG A 44 6.27 -8.80 -22.83
CA ARG A 44 5.37 -8.13 -23.80
C ARG A 44 6.17 -7.42 -24.87
N PRO A 45 6.01 -7.74 -26.17
CA PRO A 45 6.65 -7.02 -27.26
C PRO A 45 6.34 -5.52 -27.21
N GLY A 46 7.40 -4.68 -27.35
CA GLY A 46 7.29 -3.23 -27.27
C GLY A 46 7.25 -2.65 -25.85
N PHE A 47 7.19 -3.48 -24.81
CA PHE A 47 7.40 -3.08 -23.42
C PHE A 47 8.83 -3.45 -22.97
N GLY A 48 9.10 -4.73 -22.78
CA GLY A 48 10.42 -5.27 -22.50
C GLY A 48 11.19 -4.58 -21.36
N ASP A 49 12.49 -4.49 -21.50
CA ASP A 49 13.38 -3.91 -20.48
C ASP A 49 13.26 -2.38 -20.40
N GLU A 50 13.05 -1.71 -21.53
CA GLU A 50 12.84 -0.25 -21.58
C GLU A 50 11.54 0.15 -20.88
N GLY A 51 10.44 -0.52 -21.18
CA GLY A 51 9.16 -0.31 -20.49
C GLY A 51 9.23 -0.60 -19.00
N ASN A 52 9.97 -1.65 -18.59
CA ASN A 52 10.23 -1.94 -17.19
C ASN A 52 11.03 -0.82 -16.50
N ALA A 53 12.00 -0.21 -17.18
CA ALA A 53 12.75 0.92 -16.64
C ALA A 53 11.83 2.12 -16.36
N ILE A 54 11.03 2.53 -17.35
CA ILE A 54 10.10 3.66 -17.26
C ILE A 54 9.04 3.38 -16.17
N TYR A 55 8.44 2.19 -16.20
CA TYR A 55 7.46 1.72 -15.20
C TYR A 55 8.03 1.77 -13.78
N SER A 56 9.23 1.17 -13.58
CA SER A 56 9.85 1.03 -12.26
C SER A 56 10.36 2.35 -11.71
N ALA A 57 10.85 3.25 -12.56
CA ALA A 57 11.26 4.58 -12.17
C ALA A 57 10.09 5.38 -11.56
N GLY A 58 8.95 5.47 -12.26
CA GLY A 58 7.76 6.12 -11.72
C GLY A 58 7.24 5.41 -10.47
N PHE A 59 7.21 4.07 -10.48
CA PHE A 59 6.74 3.28 -9.35
C PHE A 59 7.62 3.41 -8.11
N SER A 60 8.94 3.67 -8.23
CA SER A 60 9.85 3.84 -7.08
C SER A 60 9.48 5.05 -6.22
N ILE A 61 9.12 6.17 -6.85
CA ILE A 61 8.64 7.39 -6.15
C ILE A 61 7.31 7.12 -5.45
N TYR A 62 6.36 6.49 -6.16
CA TYR A 62 5.10 6.08 -5.57
C TYR A 62 5.30 5.11 -4.39
N ALA A 63 6.20 4.13 -4.52
CA ALA A 63 6.49 3.15 -3.48
C ALA A 63 7.06 3.77 -2.22
N LEU A 64 7.84 4.85 -2.31
CA LEU A 64 8.30 5.62 -1.15
C LEU A 64 7.10 6.20 -0.38
N LEU A 65 6.20 6.88 -1.08
CA LEU A 65 5.00 7.47 -0.48
C LEU A 65 4.04 6.38 0.04
N LEU A 66 3.89 5.29 -0.69
CA LEU A 66 3.15 4.10 -0.27
C LEU A 66 3.70 3.53 1.05
N THR A 67 5.02 3.43 1.20
CA THR A 67 5.64 2.87 2.42
C THR A 67 5.32 3.72 3.64
N ILE A 68 5.38 5.05 3.52
CA ILE A 68 4.99 5.98 4.59
C ILE A 68 3.52 5.74 5.00
N SER A 69 2.64 5.64 4.02
CA SER A 69 1.20 5.50 4.25
C SER A 69 0.79 4.09 4.66
N SER A 70 1.44 3.04 4.16
CA SER A 70 1.01 1.65 4.36
C SER A 70 1.49 1.00 5.65
N THR A 71 2.53 1.54 6.30
CA THR A 71 3.11 0.97 7.52
C THR A 71 2.81 1.83 8.74
N GLY A 72 3.21 3.09 8.72
CA GLY A 72 3.10 3.96 9.89
C GLY A 72 1.66 4.31 10.23
N VAL A 73 0.87 4.69 9.24
CA VAL A 73 -0.51 5.15 9.44
C VAL A 73 -1.44 4.04 9.95
N PRO A 74 -1.51 2.85 9.30
CA PRO A 74 -2.39 1.80 9.78
C PRO A 74 -2.03 1.33 11.19
N ASN A 75 -0.73 1.19 11.49
CA ASN A 75 -0.27 0.74 12.79
C ASN A 75 -0.56 1.77 13.90
N ALA A 76 -0.39 3.06 13.62
CA ALA A 76 -0.72 4.12 14.56
C ALA A 76 -2.23 4.18 14.85
N VAL A 77 -3.06 4.12 13.79
CA VAL A 77 -4.52 4.11 13.93
C VAL A 77 -4.97 2.84 14.65
N ALA A 78 -4.43 1.66 14.28
CA ALA A 78 -4.76 0.39 14.93
C ALA A 78 -4.43 0.41 16.42
N LYS A 79 -3.24 0.91 16.80
CA LYS A 79 -2.85 1.05 18.20
C LYS A 79 -3.82 1.92 18.98
N LEU A 80 -4.10 3.13 18.49
CA LEU A 80 -4.97 4.08 19.19
C LEU A 80 -6.43 3.59 19.25
N VAL A 81 -6.92 2.94 18.20
CA VAL A 81 -8.24 2.32 18.17
C VAL A 81 -8.29 1.16 19.17
N SER A 82 -7.32 0.25 19.16
CA SER A 82 -7.24 -0.89 20.07
C SER A 82 -7.19 -0.47 21.54
N GLU A 83 -6.42 0.59 21.88
CA GLU A 83 -6.38 1.15 23.23
C GLU A 83 -7.77 1.63 23.72
N ASN A 84 -8.56 2.24 22.82
CA ASN A 84 -9.92 2.69 23.18
C ASN A 84 -10.89 1.51 23.22
N MET A 85 -10.78 0.53 22.32
CA MET A 85 -11.57 -0.70 22.35
C MET A 85 -11.37 -1.48 23.65
N ALA A 86 -10.13 -1.60 24.13
CA ALA A 86 -9.79 -2.27 25.39
C ALA A 86 -10.41 -1.59 26.63
N ARG A 87 -10.69 -0.27 26.53
CA ARG A 87 -11.38 0.50 27.59
C ARG A 87 -12.89 0.54 27.43
N GLU A 88 -13.43 -0.12 26.41
CA GLU A 88 -14.86 -0.03 26.01
C GLU A 88 -15.28 1.41 25.59
N ASP A 89 -14.31 2.24 25.19
CA ASP A 89 -14.56 3.58 24.61
C ASP A 89 -14.75 3.47 23.09
N TYR A 90 -15.86 2.89 22.67
CA TYR A 90 -16.20 2.71 21.24
C TYR A 90 -16.39 4.05 20.52
N LYS A 91 -16.90 5.06 21.24
CA LYS A 91 -17.06 6.41 20.74
C LYS A 91 -15.70 7.07 20.47
N GLY A 92 -14.73 6.90 21.39
CA GLY A 92 -13.35 7.36 21.22
C GLY A 92 -12.66 6.67 20.06
N ALA A 93 -12.79 5.35 19.92
CA ALA A 93 -12.25 4.59 18.80
C ALA A 93 -12.80 5.10 17.44
N HIS A 94 -14.10 5.34 17.34
CA HIS A 94 -14.71 5.87 16.12
C HIS A 94 -14.31 7.33 15.86
N ARG A 95 -14.10 8.13 16.89
CA ARG A 95 -13.58 9.50 16.77
C ARG A 95 -12.15 9.52 16.21
N ILE A 96 -11.28 8.61 16.68
CA ILE A 96 -9.92 8.45 16.12
C ILE A 96 -10.01 8.14 14.62
N PHE A 97 -10.88 7.21 14.22
CA PHE A 97 -11.11 6.91 12.81
C PHE A 97 -11.49 8.15 11.99
N LYS A 98 -12.50 8.92 12.44
CA LYS A 98 -12.96 10.11 11.72
C LYS A 98 -11.88 11.18 11.59
N ILE A 99 -11.16 11.45 12.69
CA ILE A 99 -10.08 12.44 12.69
C ILE A 99 -8.93 11.98 11.80
N SER A 100 -8.54 10.70 11.89
CA SER A 100 -7.51 10.13 11.00
C SER A 100 -7.93 10.21 9.54
N PHE A 101 -9.19 9.86 9.23
CA PHE A 101 -9.73 9.92 7.88
C PHE A 101 -9.62 11.34 7.30
N ALA A 102 -10.09 12.36 8.04
CA ALA A 102 -9.99 13.75 7.58
C ALA A 102 -8.53 14.19 7.42
N THR A 103 -7.67 13.91 8.41
CA THR A 103 -6.25 14.30 8.38
C THR A 103 -5.52 13.67 7.21
N PHE A 104 -5.65 12.35 7.01
CA PHE A 104 -4.93 11.64 5.94
C PHE A 104 -5.57 11.85 4.56
N SER A 105 -6.86 12.21 4.47
CA SER A 105 -7.45 12.71 3.23
C SER A 105 -6.80 14.02 2.77
N VAL A 106 -6.59 14.96 3.69
CA VAL A 106 -5.90 16.21 3.36
C VAL A 106 -4.43 15.96 2.99
N ILE A 107 -3.71 15.16 3.77
CA ILE A 107 -2.30 14.82 3.49
C ILE A 107 -2.18 14.08 2.14
N GLY A 108 -3.04 13.10 1.89
CA GLY A 108 -3.07 12.36 0.63
C GLY A 108 -3.40 13.23 -0.57
N PHE A 109 -4.33 14.17 -0.42
CA PHE A 109 -4.67 15.14 -1.48
C PHE A 109 -3.50 16.07 -1.81
N ILE A 110 -2.84 16.62 -0.77
CA ILE A 110 -1.64 17.43 -0.95
C ILE A 110 -0.52 16.62 -1.62
N GLY A 111 -0.29 15.38 -1.18
CA GLY A 111 0.69 14.47 -1.80
C GLY A 111 0.38 14.19 -3.27
N THR A 112 -0.89 13.99 -3.62
CA THR A 112 -1.35 13.85 -5.01
C THR A 112 -1.02 15.09 -5.84
N LEU A 113 -1.32 16.29 -5.33
CA LEU A 113 -1.03 17.54 -6.02
C LEU A 113 0.49 17.76 -6.22
N ILE A 114 1.29 17.48 -5.19
CA ILE A 114 2.75 17.59 -5.28
C ILE A 114 3.30 16.65 -6.35
N LEU A 115 2.87 15.39 -6.38
CA LEU A 115 3.35 14.45 -7.39
C LEU A 115 2.83 14.78 -8.78
N PHE A 116 1.57 15.19 -8.91
CA PHE A 116 0.97 15.56 -10.19
C PHE A 116 1.66 16.78 -10.82
N LEU A 117 1.80 17.85 -10.05
CA LEU A 117 2.43 19.09 -10.52
C LEU A 117 3.95 18.96 -10.67
N GLY A 118 4.58 18.14 -9.82
CA GLY A 118 6.02 17.89 -9.83
C GLY A 118 6.45 16.77 -10.79
N ALA A 119 5.54 16.05 -11.45
CA ALA A 119 5.82 14.85 -12.21
C ALA A 119 6.94 15.07 -13.26
N ARG A 120 6.85 16.13 -14.05
CA ARG A 120 7.86 16.48 -15.05
C ARG A 120 9.24 16.76 -14.43
N TYR A 121 9.28 17.59 -13.38
CA TYR A 121 10.54 17.90 -12.69
C TYR A 121 11.19 16.66 -12.09
N ILE A 122 10.40 15.78 -11.49
CA ILE A 122 10.86 14.53 -10.90
C ILE A 122 11.39 13.59 -12.00
N ALA A 123 10.67 13.46 -13.12
CA ALA A 123 11.09 12.63 -14.24
C ALA A 123 12.39 13.12 -14.87
N ASP A 124 12.50 14.42 -15.15
CA ASP A 124 13.64 15.01 -15.85
C ASP A 124 14.87 15.14 -14.95
N VAL A 125 14.70 15.67 -13.72
CA VAL A 125 15.84 16.04 -12.85
C VAL A 125 16.22 14.93 -11.89
N TRP A 126 15.24 14.31 -11.21
CA TRP A 126 15.56 13.29 -10.19
C TRP A 126 15.84 11.93 -10.82
N LEU A 127 14.96 11.47 -11.70
CA LEU A 127 15.07 10.14 -12.30
C LEU A 127 15.94 10.16 -13.56
N SER A 128 16.11 11.31 -14.21
CA SER A 128 16.77 11.43 -15.53
C SER A 128 16.14 10.49 -16.59
N ILE A 129 14.82 10.27 -16.47
CA ILE A 129 14.00 9.47 -17.37
C ILE A 129 12.76 10.29 -17.71
N PRO A 130 12.83 11.21 -18.71
CA PRO A 130 11.71 12.09 -19.07
C PRO A 130 10.43 11.32 -19.38
N ASP A 131 10.56 10.13 -19.97
CA ASP A 131 9.46 9.25 -20.32
C ASP A 131 8.68 8.71 -19.13
N ALA A 132 9.21 8.86 -17.89
CA ALA A 132 8.53 8.51 -16.66
C ALA A 132 7.50 9.55 -16.20
N GLU A 133 7.42 10.74 -16.82
CA GLU A 133 6.45 11.79 -16.47
C GLU A 133 5.02 11.26 -16.46
N LEU A 134 4.59 10.62 -17.55
CA LEU A 134 3.23 10.07 -17.65
C LEU A 134 2.94 8.97 -16.62
N THR A 135 3.96 8.19 -16.23
CA THR A 135 3.79 7.18 -15.17
C THR A 135 3.57 7.81 -13.81
N LEU A 136 4.26 8.91 -13.50
CA LEU A 136 4.08 9.68 -12.27
C LEU A 136 2.71 10.35 -12.22
N VAL A 137 2.28 10.96 -13.33
CA VAL A 137 0.93 11.52 -13.46
C VAL A 137 -0.13 10.44 -13.24
N ALA A 138 0.01 9.27 -13.85
CA ALA A 138 -0.92 8.16 -13.71
C ALA A 138 -1.00 7.61 -12.28
N LEU A 139 0.10 7.66 -11.52
CA LEU A 139 0.18 7.21 -10.13
C LEU A 139 -0.23 8.26 -9.10
N SER A 140 -0.24 9.55 -9.47
CA SER A 140 -0.50 10.62 -8.51
C SER A 140 -1.84 10.48 -7.77
N PRO A 141 -2.99 10.11 -8.38
CA PRO A 141 -4.23 9.94 -7.63
C PRO A 141 -4.19 8.75 -6.66
N ALA A 142 -3.36 7.74 -6.95
CA ALA A 142 -3.23 6.58 -6.06
C ALA A 142 -2.77 6.97 -4.66
N ILE A 143 -1.97 8.04 -4.50
CA ILE A 143 -1.47 8.52 -3.21
C ILE A 143 -2.62 8.88 -2.27
N PHE A 144 -3.62 9.60 -2.78
CA PHE A 144 -4.82 9.93 -2.01
C PHE A 144 -5.55 8.68 -1.53
N PHE A 145 -5.82 7.75 -2.46
CA PHE A 145 -6.56 6.53 -2.11
C PHE A 145 -5.79 5.64 -1.14
N VAL A 146 -4.47 5.51 -1.30
CA VAL A 146 -3.62 4.74 -0.36
C VAL A 146 -3.64 5.34 1.04
N ALA A 147 -3.54 6.67 1.16
CA ALA A 147 -3.60 7.34 2.47
C ALA A 147 -4.93 7.05 3.19
N VAL A 148 -6.04 7.12 2.46
CA VAL A 148 -7.38 6.84 2.99
C VAL A 148 -7.58 5.35 3.32
N ILE A 149 -7.18 4.45 2.42
CA ILE A 149 -7.21 2.99 2.63
C ILE A 149 -6.46 2.61 3.90
N SER A 150 -5.31 3.25 4.15
CA SER A 150 -4.47 3.00 5.32
C SER A 150 -5.20 3.27 6.63
N VAL A 151 -6.04 4.30 6.67
CA VAL A 151 -6.88 4.61 7.84
C VAL A 151 -7.96 3.56 8.04
N PHE A 152 -8.64 3.11 6.98
CA PHE A 152 -9.62 2.03 7.07
C PHE A 152 -8.99 0.73 7.57
N ARG A 153 -7.85 0.33 6.99
CA ARG A 153 -7.11 -0.86 7.43
C ARG A 153 -6.70 -0.76 8.90
N GLY A 154 -6.17 0.40 9.32
CA GLY A 154 -5.82 0.66 10.70
C GLY A 154 -7.03 0.57 11.64
N TYR A 155 -8.16 1.14 11.26
CA TYR A 155 -9.39 1.08 12.05
C TYR A 155 -9.89 -0.36 12.24
N PHE A 156 -9.97 -1.15 11.17
CA PHE A 156 -10.41 -2.54 11.26
C PHE A 156 -9.41 -3.43 11.99
N ASN A 157 -8.10 -3.24 11.76
CA ASN A 157 -7.05 -3.97 12.50
C ASN A 157 -7.10 -3.67 14.00
N GLY A 158 -7.31 -2.40 14.39
CA GLY A 158 -7.47 -2.02 15.79
C GLY A 158 -8.74 -2.57 16.46
N ARG A 159 -9.69 -3.02 15.66
CA ARG A 159 -10.91 -3.74 16.09
C ARG A 159 -10.76 -5.27 15.99
N GLU A 160 -9.56 -5.77 15.77
CA GLU A 160 -9.25 -7.20 15.58
C GLU A 160 -9.91 -7.82 14.32
N ASP A 161 -10.41 -6.99 13.38
CA ASP A 161 -10.99 -7.44 12.11
C ASP A 161 -9.99 -7.37 10.96
N MET A 162 -8.99 -8.24 11.01
CA MET A 162 -7.93 -8.29 10.00
C MET A 162 -8.40 -8.82 8.64
N LYS A 163 -9.60 -9.45 8.57
CA LYS A 163 -10.17 -9.94 7.31
C LYS A 163 -10.43 -8.80 6.32
N ALA A 164 -10.89 -7.64 6.81
CA ALA A 164 -11.11 -6.47 5.97
C ALA A 164 -9.81 -6.04 5.27
N THR A 165 -8.70 -6.03 6.00
CA THR A 165 -7.37 -5.70 5.48
C THR A 165 -6.89 -6.76 4.49
N ALA A 166 -6.94 -8.06 4.85
CA ALA A 166 -6.52 -9.16 3.98
C ALA A 166 -7.25 -9.13 2.63
N ASN A 167 -8.59 -9.06 2.68
CA ASN A 167 -9.40 -9.05 1.47
C ASN A 167 -9.15 -7.81 0.62
N SER A 168 -9.01 -6.62 1.23
CA SER A 168 -8.74 -5.38 0.49
C SER A 168 -7.39 -5.42 -0.24
N GLN A 169 -6.36 -5.98 0.39
CA GLN A 169 -5.03 -6.12 -0.22
C GLN A 169 -5.03 -7.16 -1.35
N THR A 170 -5.72 -8.27 -1.15
CA THR A 170 -5.84 -9.31 -2.18
C THR A 170 -6.60 -8.80 -3.40
N LEU A 171 -7.74 -8.11 -3.18
CA LEU A 171 -8.52 -7.49 -4.26
C LEU A 171 -7.72 -6.42 -5.01
N GLU A 172 -6.99 -5.57 -4.28
CA GLU A 172 -6.11 -4.56 -4.88
C GLU A 172 -5.09 -5.19 -5.82
N GLN A 173 -4.42 -6.26 -5.37
CA GLN A 173 -3.42 -6.93 -6.18
C GLN A 173 -4.05 -7.70 -7.36
N LEU A 174 -5.20 -8.32 -7.15
CA LEU A 174 -5.95 -8.99 -8.22
C LEU A 174 -6.36 -8.00 -9.30
N PHE A 175 -6.98 -6.88 -8.91
CA PHE A 175 -7.34 -5.81 -9.84
C PHE A 175 -6.11 -5.25 -10.55
N LYS A 176 -5.02 -4.99 -9.82
CA LYS A 176 -3.77 -4.52 -10.42
C LYS A 176 -3.27 -5.50 -11.48
N THR A 177 -3.25 -6.80 -11.19
CA THR A 177 -2.78 -7.81 -12.14
C THR A 177 -3.64 -7.84 -13.40
N ILE A 178 -4.97 -7.91 -13.25
CA ILE A 178 -5.91 -7.96 -14.38
C ILE A 178 -5.87 -6.65 -15.18
N LEU A 179 -5.98 -5.51 -14.50
CA LEU A 179 -6.02 -4.20 -15.15
C LEU A 179 -4.69 -3.85 -15.82
N THR A 180 -3.54 -4.29 -15.27
CA THR A 180 -2.25 -4.08 -15.94
C THR A 180 -2.24 -4.73 -17.32
N VAL A 181 -2.66 -5.98 -17.41
CA VAL A 181 -2.75 -6.68 -18.70
C VAL A 181 -3.74 -5.97 -19.65
N LEU A 182 -4.95 -5.71 -19.16
CA LEU A 182 -6.01 -5.08 -19.97
C LEU A 182 -5.62 -3.69 -20.47
N VAL A 183 -5.13 -2.81 -19.59
CA VAL A 183 -4.81 -1.43 -19.99
C VAL A 183 -3.61 -1.38 -20.91
N VAL A 184 -2.58 -2.20 -20.67
CA VAL A 184 -1.41 -2.27 -21.57
C VAL A 184 -1.80 -2.75 -22.96
N GLU A 185 -2.69 -3.77 -23.10
CA GLU A 185 -3.17 -4.22 -24.39
C GLU A 185 -4.06 -3.20 -25.08
N ILE A 186 -4.97 -2.55 -24.35
CA ILE A 186 -5.80 -1.45 -24.90
C ILE A 186 -4.92 -0.33 -25.43
N VAL A 187 -3.91 0.10 -24.66
CA VAL A 187 -2.96 1.14 -25.11
C VAL A 187 -2.20 0.71 -26.35
N ALA A 188 -1.72 -0.55 -26.39
CA ALA A 188 -1.00 -1.08 -27.55
C ALA A 188 -1.87 -1.12 -28.82
N ILE A 189 -3.16 -1.44 -28.69
CA ILE A 189 -4.10 -1.45 -29.82
C ILE A 189 -4.44 -0.03 -30.27
N CYS A 190 -4.72 0.88 -29.33
CA CYS A 190 -5.20 2.23 -29.65
C CYS A 190 -4.11 3.20 -30.13
N SER A 191 -2.89 3.08 -29.55
CA SER A 191 -1.79 4.04 -29.77
C SER A 191 -0.60 3.44 -30.54
N GLY A 192 -0.75 2.20 -31.04
CA GLY A 192 0.37 1.41 -31.50
C GLY A 192 1.29 1.00 -30.36
N VAL A 193 2.39 0.34 -30.70
CA VAL A 193 3.39 -0.11 -29.72
C VAL A 193 4.22 1.08 -29.25
N ASN A 194 3.70 1.83 -28.26
CA ASN A 194 4.38 2.97 -27.64
C ASN A 194 4.74 2.63 -26.19
N THR A 195 6.02 2.37 -25.94
CA THR A 195 6.56 1.94 -24.65
C THR A 195 6.21 2.89 -23.51
N LYS A 196 6.26 4.21 -23.75
CA LYS A 196 5.95 5.25 -22.74
C LYS A 196 4.48 5.17 -22.30
N LEU A 197 3.57 5.10 -23.27
CA LEU A 197 2.14 5.03 -22.99
C LEU A 197 1.77 3.69 -22.35
N MET A 198 2.40 2.60 -22.76
CA MET A 198 2.20 1.29 -22.14
C MET A 198 2.68 1.28 -20.68
N ALA A 199 3.82 1.90 -20.37
CA ALA A 199 4.32 2.03 -19.00
C ALA A 199 3.41 2.91 -18.13
N ALA A 200 2.91 4.02 -18.67
CA ALA A 200 1.91 4.86 -18.00
C ALA A 200 0.60 4.10 -17.78
N GLY A 201 0.13 3.33 -18.74
CA GLY A 201 -1.05 2.46 -18.64
C GLY A 201 -0.91 1.39 -17.56
N ALA A 202 0.25 0.73 -17.47
CA ALA A 202 0.54 -0.24 -16.42
C ALA A 202 0.52 0.40 -15.02
N ASN A 203 0.97 1.65 -14.89
CA ASN A 203 0.90 2.40 -13.64
C ASN A 203 -0.50 2.96 -13.35
N LEU A 204 -1.27 3.34 -14.38
CA LEU A 204 -2.69 3.70 -14.24
C LEU A 204 -3.50 2.53 -13.68
N ALA A 205 -3.20 1.29 -14.08
CA ALA A 205 -3.82 0.10 -13.53
C ALA A 205 -3.62 0.00 -12.00
N THR A 206 -2.48 0.44 -11.48
CA THR A 206 -2.25 0.52 -10.02
C THR A 206 -3.19 1.53 -9.37
N THR A 207 -3.40 2.68 -9.96
CA THR A 207 -4.36 3.70 -9.46
C THR A 207 -5.78 3.16 -9.46
N LEU A 208 -6.21 2.52 -10.54
CA LEU A 208 -7.54 1.92 -10.63
C LEU A 208 -7.74 0.79 -9.61
N ALA A 209 -6.71 -0.01 -9.38
CA ALA A 209 -6.73 -1.06 -8.36
C ALA A 209 -6.85 -0.50 -6.92
N THR A 210 -6.16 0.59 -6.62
CA THR A 210 -6.32 1.26 -5.31
C THR A 210 -7.70 1.86 -5.14
N ILE A 211 -8.30 2.43 -6.19
CA ILE A 211 -9.70 2.87 -6.16
C ILE A 211 -10.63 1.70 -5.85
N GLY A 212 -10.44 0.55 -6.49
CA GLY A 212 -11.22 -0.67 -6.22
C GLY A 212 -11.10 -1.15 -4.77
N SER A 213 -9.88 -1.13 -4.22
CA SER A 213 -9.61 -1.46 -2.82
C SER A 213 -10.30 -0.49 -1.85
N PHE A 214 -10.26 0.81 -2.16
CA PHE A 214 -10.99 1.84 -1.40
C PHE A 214 -12.50 1.59 -1.42
N MET A 215 -13.08 1.33 -2.60
CA MET A 215 -14.51 1.06 -2.73
C MET A 215 -14.92 -0.16 -1.90
N TYR A 216 -14.13 -1.24 -1.93
CA TYR A 216 -14.37 -2.43 -1.10
C TYR A 216 -14.40 -2.07 0.39
N LEU A 217 -13.38 -1.37 0.93
CA LEU A 217 -13.32 -0.99 2.33
C LEU A 217 -14.41 -0.02 2.74
N TYR A 218 -14.78 0.92 1.87
CA TYR A 218 -15.88 1.84 2.10
C TYR A 218 -17.21 1.09 2.17
N MET A 219 -17.48 0.16 1.24
CA MET A 219 -18.68 -0.68 1.27
C MET A 219 -18.71 -1.56 2.52
N TYR A 220 -17.57 -2.17 2.88
CA TYR A 220 -17.43 -2.97 4.08
C TYR A 220 -17.76 -2.16 5.36
N TYR A 221 -17.29 -0.92 5.44
CA TYR A 221 -17.63 0.01 6.51
C TYR A 221 -19.12 0.36 6.50
N ARG A 222 -19.71 0.63 5.34
CA ARG A 222 -21.12 0.99 5.18
C ARG A 222 -22.06 -0.13 5.63
N ILE A 223 -21.76 -1.37 5.29
CA ILE A 223 -22.54 -2.54 5.71
C ILE A 223 -22.55 -2.66 7.25
N ARG A 224 -21.41 -2.43 7.90
CA ARG A 224 -21.28 -2.53 9.36
C ARG A 224 -21.69 -1.28 10.12
N ARG A 225 -22.12 -0.22 9.44
CA ARG A 225 -22.44 1.07 10.06
C ARG A 225 -23.52 0.95 11.15
N LYS A 226 -24.50 0.08 10.98
CA LYS A 226 -25.57 -0.12 11.98
C LYS A 226 -25.04 -0.74 13.26
N ASP A 227 -24.17 -1.74 13.16
CA ASP A 227 -23.56 -2.41 14.32
C ASP A 227 -22.60 -1.46 15.04
N LEU A 228 -21.79 -0.73 14.28
CA LEU A 228 -20.90 0.31 14.81
C LEU A 228 -21.69 1.41 15.56
N ALA A 229 -22.85 1.80 15.05
CA ALA A 229 -23.69 2.81 15.70
C ALA A 229 -24.26 2.30 17.03
N ARG A 230 -24.65 1.02 17.12
CA ARG A 230 -25.12 0.39 18.38
C ARG A 230 -24.00 0.38 19.42
N GLU A 231 -22.81 -0.08 19.06
CA GLU A 231 -21.64 -0.08 19.96
C GLU A 231 -21.31 1.33 20.49
N ILE A 232 -21.43 2.36 19.64
CA ILE A 232 -21.20 3.75 20.06
C ILE A 232 -22.21 4.19 21.15
N VAL A 233 -23.45 3.72 21.08
CA VAL A 233 -24.46 4.00 22.11
C VAL A 233 -24.12 3.31 23.43
N GLU A 234 -23.55 2.10 23.36
CA GLU A 234 -23.12 1.30 24.52
C GLU A 234 -21.77 1.73 25.08
N SER A 235 -21.13 2.72 24.47
CA SER A 235 -19.77 3.19 24.83
C SER A 235 -19.78 3.80 26.23
N ARG A 236 -18.77 3.44 27.03
CA ARG A 236 -18.48 4.15 28.26
C ARG A 236 -18.12 5.61 27.98
N ALA A 237 -18.55 6.51 28.88
CA ALA A 237 -18.26 7.93 28.78
C ALA A 237 -16.82 8.22 29.24
N PHE A 238 -16.00 8.72 28.34
CA PHE A 238 -14.65 9.21 28.64
C PHE A 238 -14.50 10.68 28.25
N PRO A 239 -13.60 11.43 28.92
CA PRO A 239 -13.31 12.80 28.54
C PRO A 239 -12.82 12.87 27.09
N THR A 240 -13.47 13.69 26.29
CA THR A 240 -13.13 13.85 24.87
C THR A 240 -11.83 14.66 24.71
N LYS A 241 -10.80 14.03 24.17
CA LYS A 241 -9.55 14.74 23.79
C LYS A 241 -9.84 15.76 22.68
N SER A 242 -9.09 16.86 22.64
CA SER A 242 -9.21 17.84 21.55
C SER A 242 -8.86 17.21 20.20
N ILE A 243 -9.39 17.76 19.09
CA ILE A 243 -9.07 17.30 17.74
C ILE A 243 -7.56 17.41 17.48
N ILE A 244 -6.98 18.57 17.80
CA ILE A 244 -5.53 18.83 17.62
C ILE A 244 -4.69 17.86 18.45
N GLY A 245 -5.08 17.57 19.71
CA GLY A 245 -4.41 16.60 20.56
C GLY A 245 -4.48 15.19 19.97
N THR A 246 -5.60 14.82 19.36
CA THR A 246 -5.75 13.52 18.68
C THR A 246 -4.88 13.43 17.43
N VAL A 247 -4.88 14.45 16.56
CA VAL A 247 -4.00 14.53 15.39
C VAL A 247 -2.53 14.44 15.80
N ARG A 248 -2.12 15.22 16.82
CA ARG A 248 -0.75 15.18 17.35
C ARG A 248 -0.36 13.78 17.83
N ASN A 249 -1.25 13.08 18.53
CA ASN A 249 -0.99 11.71 18.98
C ASN A 249 -0.87 10.73 17.81
N ILE A 250 -1.73 10.84 16.80
CA ILE A 250 -1.66 10.00 15.59
C ILE A 250 -0.31 10.21 14.91
N LEU A 251 0.08 11.46 14.65
CA LEU A 251 1.35 11.78 14.00
C LEU A 251 2.56 11.34 14.84
N LYS A 252 2.51 11.56 16.16
CA LYS A 252 3.58 11.15 17.09
C LYS A 252 3.84 9.64 17.05
N VAL A 253 2.81 8.83 16.79
CA VAL A 253 2.94 7.37 16.69
C VAL A 253 3.27 6.95 15.26
N SER A 254 2.65 7.56 14.24
CA SER A 254 2.82 7.14 12.84
C SER A 254 4.20 7.50 12.29
N ILE A 255 4.76 8.68 12.62
CA ILE A 255 6.05 9.14 12.08
C ILE A 255 7.21 8.19 12.44
N PRO A 256 7.46 7.82 13.71
CA PRO A 256 8.53 6.90 14.03
C PRO A 256 8.35 5.51 13.40
N MET A 257 7.10 5.01 13.32
CA MET A 257 6.81 3.72 12.68
C MET A 257 7.05 3.76 11.16
N SER A 258 6.76 4.89 10.52
CA SER A 258 7.07 5.07 9.09
C SER A 258 8.57 5.18 8.84
N LEU A 259 9.32 5.82 9.73
CA LEU A 259 10.74 6.13 9.53
C LEU A 259 11.58 4.85 9.29
N SER A 260 11.33 3.80 10.07
CA SER A 260 11.99 2.50 9.87
C SER A 260 11.75 1.91 8.48
N SER A 261 10.53 2.02 7.98
CA SER A 261 10.15 1.51 6.65
C SER A 261 10.65 2.40 5.51
N ILE A 262 10.76 3.71 5.75
CA ILE A 262 11.30 4.69 4.80
C ILE A 262 12.76 4.39 4.47
N LEU A 263 13.58 4.04 5.47
CA LEU A 263 15.00 3.72 5.25
C LEU A 263 15.19 2.62 4.20
N THR A 264 14.35 1.58 4.24
CA THR A 264 14.38 0.51 3.23
C THR A 264 13.95 1.01 1.84
N SER A 265 12.99 1.92 1.77
CA SER A 265 12.51 2.47 0.50
C SER A 265 13.44 3.51 -0.11
N ILE A 266 14.23 4.22 0.72
CA ILE A 266 15.26 5.18 0.26
C ILE A 266 16.28 4.47 -0.63
N ASN A 267 16.78 3.30 -0.24
CA ASN A 267 17.76 2.57 -1.05
C ASN A 267 17.27 2.36 -2.49
N ARG A 268 16.03 1.90 -2.65
CA ARG A 268 15.43 1.70 -3.98
C ARG A 268 15.32 3.00 -4.79
N ASN A 269 15.03 4.11 -4.13
CA ASN A 269 14.98 5.42 -4.81
C ASN A 269 16.37 5.94 -5.17
N VAL A 270 17.36 5.72 -4.31
CA VAL A 270 18.77 6.02 -4.63
C VAL A 270 19.19 5.22 -5.86
N ASP A 271 18.90 3.92 -5.92
CA ASP A 271 19.19 3.10 -7.09
C ASP A 271 18.51 3.65 -8.35
N SER A 272 17.23 4.02 -8.26
CA SER A 272 16.49 4.60 -9.39
C SER A 272 17.10 5.90 -9.91
N MET A 273 17.71 6.69 -9.03
CA MET A 273 18.32 7.98 -9.37
C MET A 273 19.77 7.86 -9.84
N THR A 274 20.51 6.88 -9.33
CA THR A 274 21.97 6.81 -9.51
C THR A 274 22.42 5.76 -10.50
N VAL A 275 21.78 4.59 -10.56
CA VAL A 275 22.22 3.48 -11.40
C VAL A 275 22.22 3.86 -12.88
N LYS A 276 21.11 4.41 -13.39
CA LYS A 276 21.07 4.84 -14.81
C LYS A 276 22.14 5.87 -15.11
N ARG A 277 22.32 6.88 -14.23
CA ARG A 277 23.34 7.92 -14.42
C ARG A 277 24.75 7.34 -14.41
N GLY A 278 25.02 6.41 -13.48
CA GLY A 278 26.31 5.71 -13.44
C GLY A 278 26.58 4.91 -14.72
N LEU A 279 25.58 4.21 -15.24
CA LEU A 279 25.69 3.46 -16.49
C LEU A 279 25.91 4.38 -17.71
N GLN A 280 25.34 5.56 -17.73
CA GLN A 280 25.53 6.56 -18.81
C GLN A 280 26.95 7.11 -18.90
N THR A 281 27.83 6.88 -17.91
CA THR A 281 29.25 7.30 -18.00
C THR A 281 30.03 6.46 -19.00
N PHE A 282 29.56 5.27 -19.37
CA PHE A 282 30.24 4.33 -20.27
C PHE A 282 29.31 3.62 -21.28
N LEU A 283 28.02 3.80 -21.19
CA LEU A 283 27.02 3.25 -22.11
C LEU A 283 26.20 4.37 -22.77
N THR A 284 25.61 4.08 -23.91
CA THR A 284 24.60 4.96 -24.52
C THR A 284 23.36 5.09 -23.63
N GLU A 285 22.61 6.16 -23.82
CA GLU A 285 21.39 6.40 -23.02
C GLU A 285 20.40 5.24 -23.13
N SER A 286 20.19 4.70 -24.32
CA SER A 286 19.29 3.58 -24.57
C SER A 286 19.78 2.30 -23.88
N GLU A 287 21.07 2.00 -23.94
CA GLU A 287 21.65 0.82 -23.29
C GLU A 287 21.62 0.95 -21.78
N ALA A 288 21.94 2.12 -21.22
CA ALA A 288 21.84 2.41 -19.80
C ALA A 288 20.41 2.23 -19.29
N LEU A 289 19.42 2.70 -20.04
CA LEU A 289 18.00 2.53 -19.72
C LEU A 289 17.59 1.05 -19.71
N LYS A 290 18.00 0.27 -20.72
CA LYS A 290 17.76 -1.18 -20.80
C LYS A 290 18.39 -1.93 -19.63
N GLN A 291 19.65 -1.64 -19.29
CA GLN A 291 20.33 -2.28 -18.16
C GLN A 291 19.67 -1.96 -16.83
N TYR A 292 19.24 -0.71 -16.64
CA TYR A 292 18.42 -0.34 -15.46
C TYR A 292 17.10 -1.10 -15.44
N GLY A 293 16.44 -1.29 -16.59
CA GLY A 293 15.22 -2.06 -16.73
C GLY A 293 15.40 -3.55 -16.38
N ILE A 294 16.54 -4.15 -16.75
CA ILE A 294 16.90 -5.52 -16.36
C ILE A 294 17.03 -5.61 -14.83
N LEU A 295 17.75 -4.69 -14.21
CA LEU A 295 17.92 -4.65 -12.76
C LEU A 295 16.57 -4.53 -12.05
N SER A 296 15.81 -3.49 -12.37
CA SER A 296 14.54 -3.18 -11.67
C SER A 296 13.36 -4.10 -12.03
N GLY A 297 13.35 -4.62 -13.26
CA GLY A 297 12.28 -5.50 -13.75
C GLY A 297 12.50 -6.98 -13.45
N LYS A 298 13.70 -7.47 -13.69
CA LYS A 298 14.03 -8.91 -13.58
C LYS A 298 14.73 -9.24 -12.27
N VAL A 299 15.88 -8.60 -12.00
CA VAL A 299 16.73 -8.94 -10.84
C VAL A 299 16.02 -8.66 -9.52
N ASP A 300 15.51 -7.45 -9.31
CA ASP A 300 14.80 -7.07 -8.08
C ASP A 300 13.57 -7.96 -7.83
N THR A 301 12.86 -8.33 -8.89
CA THR A 301 11.69 -9.20 -8.79
C THR A 301 12.09 -10.60 -8.31
N LEU A 302 13.15 -11.18 -8.86
CA LEU A 302 13.65 -12.50 -8.48
C LEU A 302 14.22 -12.52 -7.06
N VAL A 303 15.00 -11.50 -6.69
CA VAL A 303 15.58 -11.37 -5.34
C VAL A 303 14.51 -11.15 -4.27
N ALA A 304 13.43 -10.44 -4.60
CA ALA A 304 12.33 -10.20 -3.67
C ALA A 304 11.52 -11.46 -3.33
N LEU A 305 11.53 -12.52 -4.16
CA LEU A 305 10.78 -13.74 -3.91
C LEU A 305 11.26 -14.49 -2.65
N PRO A 306 12.55 -14.89 -2.50
CA PRO A 306 13.04 -15.54 -1.29
C PRO A 306 12.83 -14.70 -0.02
N LEU A 307 13.05 -13.37 -0.11
CA LEU A 307 12.82 -12.46 1.01
C LEU A 307 11.36 -12.46 1.46
N SER A 308 10.43 -12.57 0.53
CA SER A 308 8.99 -12.61 0.82
C SER A 308 8.59 -13.88 1.56
N PHE A 309 9.17 -15.02 1.20
CA PHE A 309 8.98 -16.28 1.94
C PHE A 309 9.51 -16.16 3.38
N ASN A 310 10.70 -15.58 3.57
CA ASN A 310 11.26 -15.37 4.90
C ASN A 310 10.36 -14.49 5.78
N ILE A 311 9.78 -13.41 5.24
CA ILE A 311 8.84 -12.55 5.96
C ILE A 311 7.56 -13.32 6.31
N ALA A 312 7.03 -14.11 5.39
CA ALA A 312 5.85 -14.94 5.64
C ALA A 312 6.12 -15.98 6.75
N PHE A 313 7.26 -16.66 6.72
CA PHE A 313 7.69 -17.60 7.78
C PHE A 313 7.89 -16.91 9.13
N ALA A 314 8.59 -15.78 9.17
CA ALA A 314 8.78 -15.01 10.38
C ALA A 314 7.45 -14.58 11.00
N THR A 315 6.51 -14.10 10.17
CA THR A 315 5.17 -13.70 10.63
C THR A 315 4.36 -14.91 11.13
N ALA A 316 4.52 -16.09 10.52
CA ALA A 316 3.87 -17.33 10.95
C ALA A 316 4.42 -17.87 12.28
N LEU A 317 5.71 -17.68 12.54
CA LEU A 317 6.38 -18.16 13.76
C LEU A 317 6.02 -17.33 15.01
N VAL A 318 5.75 -16.03 14.86
CA VAL A 318 5.43 -15.15 15.99
C VAL A 318 4.26 -15.67 16.85
N PRO A 319 3.09 -16.08 16.30
CA PRO A 319 2.02 -16.66 17.12
C PRO A 319 2.38 -18.01 17.72
N ALA A 320 3.17 -18.84 17.02
CA ALA A 320 3.58 -20.14 17.51
C ALA A 320 4.52 -20.02 18.72
N ILE A 321 5.47 -19.07 18.67
CA ILE A 321 6.41 -18.80 19.77
C ILE A 321 5.69 -18.12 20.95
N SER A 322 4.71 -17.26 20.69
CA SER A 322 3.97 -16.59 21.77
C SER A 322 2.94 -17.48 22.46
N ALA A 323 2.64 -18.66 21.91
CA ALA A 323 1.71 -19.65 22.47
C ALA A 323 2.42 -20.75 23.27
N SER A 324 3.74 -20.88 23.15
CA SER A 324 4.61 -21.77 23.94
C SER A 324 5.07 -21.06 25.21
#